data_598419bfee962558ffe17cf0ab2d1845
#
_entry.id   598419bfee962558ffe17cf0ab2d1845
#
_cell.length_a   1.000
_cell.length_b   1.000
_cell.length_c   1.000
_cell.angle_alpha   90.00
_cell.angle_beta   90.00
_cell.angle_gamma   90.00
#
_symmetry.space_group_name_H-M   'P 1'
#
loop_
_entity.id
_entity.type
_entity.pdbx_description
1 polymer ?
#
loop_
_entity_poly.entity_id
_entity_poly.type
_entity_poly.pdbx_seq_one_letter_code
_entity_poly.pdbx_strand_id
1 'polypeptide(L)'
;NDELHVWPDPAPNRAPTSTAQKDAIFQREMLSEAQKNASPYRRLKLVMDFWCALWFWPLDKADDLPSREHWWFVLETVLLGNANLASVLPDDLFPETRPQQGLDFTPERDRYGHVDIGALIEALPQLRVAQSVAGQQHFMHWMLEFADVFKQRGGFDVVLGNPPWIRVEWNE
;
A
#
# COMPACT_ATOMS: atom_id res chain seq x y z
N ASN A 1 -4.57 -20.87 -16.37
CA ASN A 1 -4.72 -19.41 -16.15
C ASN A 1 -5.67 -18.74 -17.15
N ASP A 2 -5.84 -19.29 -18.37
CA ASP A 2 -6.71 -18.68 -19.38
C ASP A 2 -8.22 -18.90 -19.09
N GLU A 3 -8.55 -19.77 -18.17
CA GLU A 3 -9.93 -20.02 -17.73
C GLU A 3 -10.37 -19.06 -16.61
N LEU A 4 -9.45 -18.33 -16.02
CA LEU A 4 -9.75 -17.39 -14.93
C LEU A 4 -10.15 -16.02 -15.48
N HIS A 5 -11.20 -15.46 -14.90
CA HIS A 5 -11.63 -14.11 -15.22
C HIS A 5 -10.82 -13.06 -14.43
N VAL A 6 -10.62 -11.90 -15.05
CA VAL A 6 -10.05 -10.74 -14.37
C VAL A 6 -11.16 -10.03 -13.58
N TRP A 7 -10.84 -9.62 -12.39
CA TRP A 7 -11.70 -8.79 -11.55
C TRP A 7 -11.90 -7.36 -12.15
N PRO A 8 -13.07 -6.73 -12.03
CA PRO A 8 -14.30 -7.20 -11.38
C PRO A 8 -14.99 -8.31 -12.17
N ASP A 9 -15.77 -9.14 -11.45
CA ASP A 9 -16.43 -10.32 -11.99
C ASP A 9 -17.25 -9.99 -13.25
N PRO A 10 -16.95 -10.56 -14.38
CA PRO A 10 -17.67 -10.27 -15.61
C PRO A 10 -19.07 -10.87 -15.57
N ALA A 11 -19.96 -10.34 -16.41
CA ALA A 11 -21.25 -10.94 -16.63
C ALA A 11 -21.10 -12.46 -16.94
N PRO A 12 -22.02 -13.31 -16.45
CA PRO A 12 -21.87 -14.79 -16.44
C PRO A 12 -21.63 -15.43 -17.81
N ASN A 13 -21.80 -14.70 -18.90
CA ASN A 13 -21.61 -15.18 -20.28
C ASN A 13 -20.37 -14.60 -20.98
N ARG A 14 -19.44 -14.01 -20.25
CA ARG A 14 -18.24 -13.44 -20.86
C ARG A 14 -17.14 -14.49 -20.98
N ALA A 15 -16.48 -14.53 -22.14
CA ALA A 15 -15.35 -15.43 -22.36
C ALA A 15 -14.21 -15.18 -21.35
N PRO A 16 -13.49 -16.22 -20.92
CA PRO A 16 -12.32 -16.06 -20.05
C PRO A 16 -11.28 -15.10 -20.63
N THR A 17 -10.63 -14.34 -19.77
CA THR A 17 -9.59 -13.41 -20.20
C THR A 17 -8.29 -14.18 -20.46
N SER A 18 -7.75 -14.07 -21.68
CA SER A 18 -6.50 -14.74 -22.04
C SER A 18 -5.31 -14.19 -21.23
N THR A 19 -4.23 -14.97 -21.12
CA THR A 19 -2.99 -14.55 -20.43
C THR A 19 -2.45 -13.26 -21.01
N ALA A 20 -2.42 -13.11 -22.33
CA ALA A 20 -1.96 -11.89 -22.97
C ALA A 20 -2.81 -10.65 -22.64
N GLN A 21 -4.13 -10.82 -22.47
CA GLN A 21 -5.01 -9.74 -22.03
C GLN A 21 -4.78 -9.38 -20.57
N LYS A 22 -4.52 -10.37 -19.70
CA LYS A 22 -4.16 -10.15 -18.29
C LYS A 22 -2.86 -9.39 -18.18
N ASP A 23 -1.85 -9.77 -18.95
CA ASP A 23 -0.56 -9.08 -19.00
C ASP A 23 -0.71 -7.64 -19.50
N ALA A 24 -1.52 -7.41 -20.54
CA ALA A 24 -1.78 -6.07 -21.04
C ALA A 24 -2.51 -5.17 -20.02
N ILE A 25 -3.46 -5.74 -19.26
CA ILE A 25 -4.12 -5.02 -18.16
C ILE A 25 -3.12 -4.71 -17.05
N PHE A 26 -2.31 -5.68 -16.65
CA PHE A 26 -1.27 -5.49 -15.65
C PHE A 26 -0.29 -4.39 -16.05
N GLN A 27 0.24 -4.44 -17.27
CA GLN A 27 1.14 -3.42 -17.81
C GLN A 27 0.49 -2.02 -17.79
N ARG A 28 -0.76 -1.93 -18.19
CA ARG A 28 -1.48 -0.66 -18.24
C ARG A 28 -1.76 -0.11 -16.83
N GLU A 29 -2.24 -0.94 -15.92
CA GLU A 29 -2.72 -0.50 -14.60
C GLU A 29 -1.62 -0.38 -13.57
N MET A 30 -0.61 -1.26 -13.65
CA MET A 30 0.47 -1.30 -12.67
C MET A 30 1.68 -0.46 -13.09
N LEU A 31 1.98 -0.39 -14.39
CA LEU A 31 3.20 0.27 -14.90
C LEU A 31 2.93 1.61 -15.60
N SER A 32 1.65 1.94 -15.84
CA SER A 32 1.31 3.22 -16.46
C SER A 32 1.62 4.39 -15.53
N GLU A 33 2.46 5.30 -15.96
CA GLU A 33 2.73 6.55 -15.25
C GLU A 33 1.46 7.44 -15.14
N ALA A 34 0.58 7.39 -16.15
CA ALA A 34 -0.67 8.16 -16.15
C ALA A 34 -1.63 7.74 -15.03
N GLN A 35 -1.56 6.49 -14.56
CA GLN A 35 -2.40 5.96 -13.50
C GLN A 35 -1.65 5.77 -12.17
N LYS A 36 -0.39 6.15 -12.10
CA LYS A 36 0.48 5.93 -10.94
C LYS A 36 -0.14 6.43 -9.65
N ASN A 37 -0.65 7.65 -9.66
CA ASN A 37 -1.23 8.29 -8.47
C ASN A 37 -2.69 7.87 -8.21
N ALA A 38 -3.43 7.45 -9.24
CA ALA A 38 -4.83 7.02 -9.15
C ALA A 38 -4.98 5.56 -8.68
N SER A 39 -3.94 4.73 -8.83
CA SER A 39 -4.01 3.29 -8.57
C SER A 39 -4.30 2.97 -7.09
N PRO A 40 -5.46 2.38 -6.75
CA PRO A 40 -5.75 1.94 -5.38
C PRO A 40 -4.75 0.91 -4.86
N TYR A 41 -4.26 0.03 -5.74
CA TYR A 41 -3.24 -0.96 -5.39
C TYR A 41 -1.96 -0.28 -4.91
N ARG A 42 -1.43 0.69 -5.65
CA ARG A 42 -0.18 1.39 -5.30
C ARG A 42 -0.31 2.17 -3.98
N ARG A 43 -1.46 2.82 -3.77
CA ARG A 43 -1.76 3.56 -2.55
C ARG A 43 -1.83 2.62 -1.35
N LEU A 44 -2.59 1.54 -1.48
CA LEU A 44 -2.73 0.55 -0.41
C LEU A 44 -1.40 -0.15 -0.13
N LYS A 45 -0.65 -0.50 -1.18
CA LYS A 45 0.69 -1.07 -1.02
C LYS A 45 1.62 -0.14 -0.25
N LEU A 46 1.65 1.14 -0.58
CA LEU A 46 2.48 2.13 0.14
C LEU A 46 2.14 2.20 1.63
N VAL A 47 0.85 2.20 1.96
CA VAL A 47 0.39 2.21 3.36
C VAL A 47 0.79 0.94 4.09
N MET A 48 0.63 -0.22 3.46
CA MET A 48 1.00 -1.51 4.05
C MET A 48 2.52 -1.65 4.18
N ASP A 49 3.29 -1.19 3.20
CA ASP A 49 4.75 -1.10 3.28
C ASP A 49 5.18 -0.18 4.43
N PHE A 50 4.55 0.98 4.58
CA PHE A 50 4.83 1.91 5.67
C PHE A 50 4.55 1.29 7.04
N TRP A 51 3.41 0.60 7.20
CA TRP A 51 3.11 -0.14 8.43
C TRP A 51 4.17 -1.18 8.76
N CYS A 52 4.53 -2.02 7.79
CA CYS A 52 5.55 -3.04 7.99
C CYS A 52 6.93 -2.45 8.28
N ALA A 53 7.28 -1.33 7.64
CA ALA A 53 8.56 -0.66 7.85
C ALA A 53 8.77 -0.20 9.29
N LEU A 54 7.73 0.09 10.06
CA LEU A 54 7.84 0.48 11.47
C LEU A 54 8.54 -0.59 12.33
N TRP A 55 8.42 -1.87 11.95
CA TRP A 55 9.06 -3.00 12.65
C TRP A 55 10.53 -3.20 12.27
N PHE A 56 10.97 -2.59 11.18
CA PHE A 56 12.32 -2.69 10.63
C PHE A 56 12.98 -1.31 10.54
N TRP A 57 12.51 -0.37 11.35
CA TRP A 57 12.99 1.01 11.28
C TRP A 57 14.46 1.10 11.66
N PRO A 58 15.32 1.74 10.82
CA PRO A 58 16.73 1.87 11.10
C PRO A 58 16.96 2.73 12.38
N LEU A 59 17.85 2.29 13.23
CA LEU A 59 18.14 2.99 14.50
C LEU A 59 18.78 4.37 14.27
N ASP A 60 19.55 4.51 13.20
CA ASP A 60 20.15 5.78 12.78
C ASP A 60 19.12 6.78 12.23
N LYS A 61 17.87 6.36 12.03
CA LYS A 61 16.73 7.15 11.59
C LYS A 61 15.61 7.21 12.63
N ALA A 62 15.95 6.97 13.90
CA ALA A 62 14.97 6.98 14.99
C ALA A 62 14.25 8.32 15.12
N ASP A 63 14.92 9.43 14.82
CA ASP A 63 14.33 10.77 14.87
C ASP A 63 13.26 11.00 13.78
N ASP A 64 13.30 10.21 12.70
CA ASP A 64 12.30 10.24 11.63
C ASP A 64 11.12 9.29 11.91
N LEU A 65 11.10 8.58 13.05
CA LEU A 65 10.01 7.66 13.37
C LEU A 65 8.70 8.46 13.54
N PRO A 66 7.63 8.12 12.82
CA PRO A 66 6.39 8.88 12.90
C PRO A 66 5.73 8.76 14.27
N SER A 67 5.20 9.85 14.79
CA SER A 67 4.22 9.79 15.87
C SER A 67 2.94 9.11 15.40
N ARG A 68 2.09 8.70 16.33
CA ARG A 68 0.79 8.10 16.01
C ARG A 68 -0.08 9.03 15.17
N GLU A 69 -0.11 10.31 15.51
CA GLU A 69 -0.88 11.34 14.79
C GLU A 69 -0.32 11.54 13.38
N HIS A 70 1.00 11.57 13.25
CA HIS A 70 1.66 11.72 11.95
C HIS A 70 1.39 10.50 11.06
N TRP A 71 1.41 9.30 11.64
CA TRP A 71 1.09 8.08 10.90
C TRP A 71 -0.35 8.11 10.34
N TRP A 72 -1.32 8.52 11.16
CA TRP A 72 -2.71 8.67 10.70
C TRP A 72 -2.85 9.73 9.60
N PHE A 73 -2.19 10.87 9.76
CA PHE A 73 -2.17 11.91 8.74
C PHE A 73 -1.65 11.40 7.39
N VAL A 74 -0.53 10.67 7.39
CA VAL A 74 0.04 10.07 6.18
C VAL A 74 -0.92 9.06 5.56
N LEU A 75 -1.52 8.18 6.37
CA LEU A 75 -2.50 7.19 5.95
C LEU A 75 -3.66 7.82 5.18
N GLU A 76 -4.28 8.84 5.76
CA GLU A 76 -5.40 9.53 5.13
C GLU A 76 -5.00 10.28 3.86
N THR A 77 -3.87 10.96 3.91
CA THR A 77 -3.35 11.67 2.73
C THR A 77 -3.14 10.70 1.57
N VAL A 78 -2.56 9.54 1.82
CA VAL A 78 -2.32 8.52 0.79
C VAL A 78 -3.61 7.88 0.31
N LEU A 79 -4.50 7.46 1.21
CA LEU A 79 -5.69 6.70 0.83
C LEU A 79 -6.82 7.58 0.29
N LEU A 80 -7.11 8.69 0.95
CA LEU A 80 -8.24 9.54 0.63
C LEU A 80 -7.88 10.74 -0.25
N GLY A 81 -6.59 11.05 -0.32
CA GLY A 81 -6.12 12.22 -1.05
C GLY A 81 -6.52 13.55 -0.38
N ASN A 82 -6.94 13.51 0.88
CA ASN A 82 -7.31 14.68 1.67
C ASN A 82 -6.32 14.85 2.83
N ALA A 83 -5.75 16.03 2.95
CA ALA A 83 -4.91 16.40 4.08
C ALA A 83 -5.71 16.86 5.31
N ASN A 84 -7.04 16.92 5.24
CA ASN A 84 -7.90 17.38 6.31
C ASN A 84 -8.57 16.21 7.04
N LEU A 85 -7.91 15.75 8.10
CA LEU A 85 -8.38 14.70 9.00
C LEU A 85 -9.72 15.02 9.68
N ALA A 86 -10.00 16.28 9.88
CA ALA A 86 -11.11 16.73 10.72
C ALA A 86 -12.51 16.42 10.17
N SER A 87 -12.62 16.01 8.90
CA SER A 87 -13.94 15.87 8.25
C SER A 87 -14.40 14.43 8.03
N VAL A 88 -13.56 13.42 8.29
CA VAL A 88 -13.84 12.04 7.85
C VAL A 88 -13.99 11.04 9.00
N LEU A 89 -13.42 11.31 10.17
CA LEU A 89 -13.62 10.42 11.34
C LEU A 89 -14.90 10.80 12.07
N PRO A 90 -15.79 9.81 12.35
CA PRO A 90 -16.91 10.02 13.26
C PRO A 90 -16.40 10.56 14.60
N ASP A 91 -17.05 11.58 15.12
CA ASP A 91 -16.66 12.29 16.34
C ASP A 91 -16.43 11.39 17.57
N ASP A 92 -16.99 10.18 17.57
CA ASP A 92 -17.07 9.29 18.72
C ASP A 92 -16.01 8.17 18.75
N LEU A 93 -15.30 7.89 17.65
CA LEU A 93 -14.42 6.71 17.61
C LEU A 93 -13.06 6.92 18.28
N PHE A 94 -12.47 8.12 18.21
CA PHE A 94 -11.18 8.42 18.84
C PHE A 94 -11.04 9.92 19.16
N PRO A 95 -11.71 10.44 20.22
CA PRO A 95 -11.69 11.87 20.56
C PRO A 95 -10.28 12.39 20.92
N GLU A 96 -9.37 11.50 21.35
CA GLU A 96 -8.02 11.86 21.78
C GLU A 96 -7.00 11.92 20.63
N THR A 97 -7.38 11.48 19.42
CA THR A 97 -6.48 11.39 18.28
C THR A 97 -6.60 12.54 17.30
N ARG A 98 -7.39 13.57 17.60
CA ARG A 98 -7.46 14.77 16.77
C ARG A 98 -6.12 15.49 16.83
N PRO A 99 -5.43 15.71 15.71
CA PRO A 99 -4.27 16.59 15.70
C PRO A 99 -4.73 17.98 16.15
N GLN A 100 -4.23 18.43 17.28
CA GLN A 100 -4.61 19.72 17.88
C GLN A 100 -4.11 20.93 17.07
N GLN A 101 -3.25 20.71 16.10
CA GLN A 101 -2.85 21.70 15.12
C GLN A 101 -2.64 20.97 13.80
N GLY A 102 -3.44 21.34 12.79
CA GLY A 102 -3.26 20.81 11.44
C GLY A 102 -1.81 21.06 11.00
N LEU A 103 -1.12 19.99 10.61
CA LEU A 103 0.08 20.14 9.81
C LEU A 103 -0.35 20.98 8.60
N ASP A 104 0.24 22.18 8.47
CA ASP A 104 -0.04 23.11 7.39
C ASP A 104 0.63 22.58 6.11
N PHE A 105 0.18 21.38 5.71
CA PHE A 105 0.73 20.63 4.60
C PHE A 105 -0.37 20.36 3.57
N THR A 106 -0.20 20.94 2.40
CA THR A 106 -1.05 20.67 1.25
C THR A 106 -0.29 19.76 0.28
N PRO A 107 -0.72 18.51 0.09
CA PRO A 107 -0.04 17.60 -0.82
C PRO A 107 -0.15 18.10 -2.27
N GLU A 108 0.92 17.99 -3.01
CA GLU A 108 0.91 18.25 -4.44
C GLU A 108 -0.04 17.29 -5.16
N ARG A 109 -0.67 17.80 -6.22
CA ARG A 109 -1.60 17.01 -7.03
C ARG A 109 -1.13 16.94 -8.47
N ASP A 110 -1.35 15.78 -9.06
CA ASP A 110 -1.10 15.59 -10.48
C ASP A 110 -2.13 16.35 -11.34
N ARG A 111 -1.93 16.34 -12.65
CA ARG A 111 -2.82 17.00 -13.62
C ARG A 111 -4.27 16.50 -13.61
N TYR A 112 -4.54 15.38 -12.96
CA TYR A 112 -5.87 14.78 -12.82
C TYR A 112 -6.50 15.04 -11.45
N GLY A 113 -5.82 15.79 -10.57
CA GLY A 113 -6.29 16.11 -9.23
C GLY A 113 -6.03 15.04 -8.16
N HIS A 114 -5.31 13.95 -8.49
CA HIS A 114 -4.90 12.96 -7.50
C HIS A 114 -3.66 13.45 -6.76
N VAL A 115 -3.54 13.10 -5.49
CA VAL A 115 -2.31 13.35 -4.73
C VAL A 115 -1.14 12.70 -5.44
N ASP A 116 -0.10 13.49 -5.71
CA ASP A 116 1.14 12.96 -6.28
C ASP A 116 1.91 12.18 -5.22
N ILE A 117 1.91 10.86 -5.37
CA ILE A 117 2.57 9.95 -4.42
C ILE A 117 4.08 10.14 -4.43
N GLY A 118 4.68 10.44 -5.59
CA GLY A 118 6.10 10.72 -5.70
C GLY A 118 6.50 11.96 -4.92
N ALA A 119 5.80 13.07 -5.16
CA ALA A 119 6.02 14.33 -4.44
C ALA A 119 5.77 14.16 -2.93
N LEU A 120 4.76 13.37 -2.54
CA LEU A 120 4.47 13.09 -1.14
C LEU A 120 5.62 12.32 -0.46
N ILE A 121 6.20 11.32 -1.12
CA ILE A 121 7.35 10.56 -0.62
C ILE A 121 8.56 11.48 -0.45
N GLU A 122 8.79 12.37 -1.40
CA GLU A 122 9.90 13.32 -1.32
C GLU A 122 9.71 14.38 -0.21
N ALA A 123 8.48 14.79 0.04
CA ALA A 123 8.17 15.79 1.07
C ALA A 123 8.23 15.21 2.49
N LEU A 124 7.95 13.92 2.67
CA LEU A 124 7.84 13.29 3.99
C LEU A 124 9.02 12.33 4.25
N PRO A 125 9.96 12.69 5.12
CA PRO A 125 11.13 11.85 5.44
C PRO A 125 10.74 10.42 5.86
N GLN A 126 9.65 10.28 6.61
CA GLN A 126 9.14 8.99 7.08
C GLN A 126 8.77 8.06 5.93
N LEU A 127 8.12 8.57 4.88
CA LEU A 127 7.78 7.77 3.71
C LEU A 127 9.03 7.36 2.91
N ARG A 128 10.04 8.22 2.83
CA ARG A 128 11.33 7.86 2.20
C ARG A 128 12.02 6.72 2.94
N VAL A 129 12.07 6.79 4.27
CA VAL A 129 12.64 5.71 5.09
C VAL A 129 11.83 4.43 4.90
N ALA A 130 10.50 4.51 4.98
CA ALA A 130 9.63 3.35 4.79
C ALA A 130 9.80 2.71 3.41
N GLN A 131 9.92 3.50 2.35
CA GLN A 131 10.14 3.00 0.99
C GLN A 131 11.52 2.31 0.86
N SER A 132 12.55 2.88 1.47
CA SER A 132 13.88 2.27 1.52
C SER A 132 13.85 0.92 2.23
N VAL A 133 13.22 0.85 3.39
CA VAL A 133 13.05 -0.39 4.16
C VAL A 133 12.25 -1.42 3.37
N ALA A 134 11.13 -1.02 2.77
CA ALA A 134 10.30 -1.91 1.96
C ALA A 134 11.07 -2.48 0.75
N GLY A 135 11.92 -1.65 0.12
CA GLY A 135 12.80 -2.08 -0.97
C GLY A 135 13.86 -3.10 -0.54
N GLN A 136 14.35 -3.01 0.71
CA GLN A 136 15.32 -3.95 1.26
C GLN A 136 14.68 -5.26 1.73
N GLN A 137 13.52 -5.16 2.39
CA GLN A 137 12.83 -6.31 2.99
C GLN A 137 11.93 -7.06 2.02
N HIS A 138 11.57 -6.45 0.88
CA HIS A 138 10.69 -7.04 -0.12
C HIS A 138 9.36 -7.55 0.47
N PHE A 139 8.65 -6.69 1.24
CA PHE A 139 7.40 -7.07 1.87
C PHE A 139 6.38 -7.61 0.86
N MET A 140 5.77 -8.73 1.20
CA MET A 140 4.71 -9.34 0.44
C MET A 140 3.39 -9.26 1.21
N HIS A 141 2.42 -8.60 0.61
CA HIS A 141 1.11 -8.38 1.22
C HIS A 141 0.08 -9.36 0.63
N TRP A 142 -0.06 -10.53 1.25
CA TRP A 142 -0.90 -11.63 0.77
C TRP A 142 -2.32 -11.20 0.38
N MET A 143 -2.99 -10.41 1.23
CA MET A 143 -4.34 -9.95 0.98
C MET A 143 -4.44 -9.00 -0.21
N LEU A 144 -3.37 -8.27 -0.51
CA LEU A 144 -3.29 -7.35 -1.63
C LEU A 144 -2.92 -8.07 -2.93
N GLU A 145 -1.90 -8.92 -2.86
CA GLU A 145 -1.41 -9.65 -4.04
C GLU A 145 -2.41 -10.70 -4.55
N PHE A 146 -3.20 -11.27 -3.64
CA PHE A 146 -4.22 -12.28 -3.94
C PHE A 146 -5.62 -11.83 -3.53
N ALA A 147 -5.93 -10.55 -3.76
CA ALA A 147 -7.19 -9.94 -3.33
C ALA A 147 -8.43 -10.66 -3.88
N ASP A 148 -8.36 -11.21 -5.09
CA ASP A 148 -9.40 -12.01 -5.71
C ASP A 148 -9.66 -13.31 -4.94
N VAL A 149 -8.61 -14.03 -4.52
CA VAL A 149 -8.71 -15.26 -3.73
C VAL A 149 -9.35 -14.96 -2.37
N PHE A 150 -8.87 -13.93 -1.68
CA PHE A 150 -9.40 -13.55 -0.37
C PHE A 150 -10.86 -13.10 -0.45
N LYS A 151 -11.22 -12.36 -1.51
CA LYS A 151 -12.59 -11.88 -1.71
C LYS A 151 -13.57 -13.02 -2.03
N GLN A 152 -13.18 -13.95 -2.88
CA GLN A 152 -14.09 -15.01 -3.36
C GLN A 152 -14.18 -16.18 -2.39
N ARG A 153 -13.07 -16.50 -1.71
CA ARG A 153 -12.93 -17.73 -0.92
C ARG A 153 -12.57 -17.49 0.55
N GLY A 154 -12.26 -16.25 0.92
CA GLY A 154 -11.78 -15.91 2.27
C GLY A 154 -10.31 -16.26 2.51
N GLY A 155 -9.63 -16.88 1.55
CA GLY A 155 -8.24 -17.27 1.65
C GLY A 155 -7.88 -18.49 0.81
N PHE A 156 -6.71 -19.05 1.07
CA PHE A 156 -6.22 -20.27 0.42
C PHE A 156 -6.70 -21.51 1.17
N ASP A 157 -7.10 -22.54 0.46
CA ASP A 157 -7.42 -23.86 1.04
C ASP A 157 -6.16 -24.56 1.53
N VAL A 158 -5.05 -24.41 0.80
CA VAL A 158 -3.74 -25.01 1.12
C VAL A 158 -2.63 -24.07 0.69
N VAL A 159 -1.61 -23.93 1.53
CA VAL A 159 -0.35 -23.25 1.21
C VAL A 159 0.78 -24.26 1.32
N LEU A 160 1.46 -24.54 0.21
CA LEU A 160 2.61 -25.41 0.16
C LEU A 160 3.88 -24.57 -0.08
N GLY A 161 4.89 -24.79 0.73
CA GLY A 161 6.18 -24.11 0.62
C GLY A 161 7.33 -25.07 0.92
N ASN A 162 8.47 -24.76 0.32
CA ASN A 162 9.73 -25.36 0.69
C ASN A 162 10.62 -24.26 1.29
N PRO A 163 10.52 -24.01 2.60
CA PRO A 163 11.33 -22.97 3.23
C PRO A 163 12.81 -23.31 3.11
N PRO A 164 13.70 -22.31 2.97
CA PRO A 164 15.13 -22.55 2.88
C PRO A 164 15.62 -23.22 4.17
N TRP A 165 16.42 -24.24 4.02
CA TRP A 165 17.04 -24.94 5.14
C TRP A 165 18.27 -24.14 5.56
N ILE A 166 18.14 -23.33 6.61
CA ILE A 166 19.25 -22.57 7.18
C ILE A 166 19.88 -23.40 8.30
N ARG A 167 21.13 -23.76 8.10
CA ARG A 167 21.93 -24.31 9.19
C ARG A 167 22.46 -23.13 10.01
N VAL A 168 21.94 -22.97 11.22
CA VAL A 168 22.47 -21.97 12.15
C VAL A 168 23.75 -22.53 12.76
N GLU A 169 24.88 -21.94 12.41
CA GLU A 169 26.16 -22.20 13.06
C GLU A 169 26.38 -21.11 14.11
N TRP A 170 26.41 -21.52 15.36
CA TRP A 170 26.80 -20.63 16.45
C TRP A 170 28.32 -20.62 16.49
N ASN A 171 28.93 -19.47 16.23
CA ASN A 171 30.35 -19.26 16.53
C ASN A 171 30.44 -18.84 17.99
N GLU A 172 31.06 -19.68 18.82
CA GLU A 172 31.45 -19.39 20.19
C GLU A 172 32.63 -18.42 20.24
#